data_a422b35eff6442d7ca15b9d628075516
#
_entry.id   a422b35eff6442d7ca15b9d628075516
#
_cell.length_a   1.000
_cell.length_b   1.000
_cell.length_c   1.000
_cell.angle_alpha   90.00
_cell.angle_beta   90.00
_cell.angle_gamma   90.00
#
_symmetry.space_group_name_H-M   'P 1'
#
loop_
_entity.id
_entity.type
_entity.pdbx_description
1 polymer ?
#
loop_
_entity_poly.entity_id
_entity_poly.type
_entity_poly.pdbx_seq_one_letter_code
_entity_poly.pdbx_strand_id
1 'polypeptide(L)'
;MKKYLIIVFFSFVSQFASAEQKDSFLVSYTLVKTHTQKSLKAMWKKNKLPTMFAPIRHDVDIYEITYRGKWVDGSMRLASGIYYVPKEVKKPLPTMVFCHGTEIFKGRKISDNDAQQGISLGAATSGYYSLFPDYFGIGSGEGNHLYQHAESEANAVIYMLYAIDELNKKLNAKTNGQLFLTGYSQGGHASFAAHKYLEKLNDPRFQVTASSPMSGAYDMTGDQTKFMFQKYPRPFYLPYLLVSYQEAYKILNTSNIYAIFKSPYDTLLPNYFEGERKHGLGDLNSILPEIPKDAIKDDYISEYTNNPDFTFTKRLKENNLFDWKPKAPVQLCYCQGDREVSYLNSVKTYEEMTKNGKTDIKLNNLSPRLDHNTCALFAVMATVNFFDRYKYHGKNPKLKDVPPFKKMLLGILKKRIEKQYVSSKSDKAYF
;
A
#
# COMPACT_ATOMS: atom_id res chain seq x y z
N MET A 1 -26.42 81.94 -11.07
CA MET A 1 -27.11 80.80 -10.38
C MET A 1 -26.43 79.50 -10.84
N LYS A 2 -25.55 78.93 -9.97
CA LYS A 2 -24.85 77.70 -10.22
C LYS A 2 -25.68 76.56 -9.62
N LYS A 3 -26.10 75.60 -10.46
CA LYS A 3 -26.77 74.38 -10.01
C LYS A 3 -25.70 73.34 -9.63
N TYR A 4 -25.70 72.90 -8.36
CA TYR A 4 -24.88 71.80 -7.89
C TYR A 4 -25.65 70.48 -8.13
N LEU A 5 -25.03 69.55 -8.87
CA LEU A 5 -25.50 68.20 -9.10
C LEU A 5 -24.90 67.32 -7.99
N ILE A 6 -25.75 66.81 -7.09
CA ILE A 6 -25.36 65.85 -6.05
C ILE A 6 -25.42 64.47 -6.66
N ILE A 7 -24.26 63.83 -6.85
CA ILE A 7 -24.15 62.41 -7.25
C ILE A 7 -24.12 61.58 -5.95
N VAL A 8 -25.19 60.84 -5.74
CA VAL A 8 -25.23 59.87 -4.63
C VAL A 8 -24.63 58.54 -5.09
N PHE A 9 -23.46 58.21 -4.59
CA PHE A 9 -22.83 56.89 -4.79
C PHE A 9 -23.55 55.86 -3.90
N PHE A 10 -24.31 54.98 -4.46
CA PHE A 10 -24.76 53.75 -3.80
C PHE A 10 -23.60 52.76 -3.82
N SER A 11 -22.90 52.59 -2.70
CA SER A 11 -21.97 51.51 -2.49
C SER A 11 -22.76 50.23 -2.21
N PHE A 12 -22.84 49.35 -3.20
CA PHE A 12 -23.27 47.97 -3.02
C PHE A 12 -22.17 47.22 -2.25
N VAL A 13 -22.32 47.12 -0.96
CA VAL A 13 -21.58 46.15 -0.16
C VAL A 13 -22.17 44.77 -0.44
N SER A 14 -21.56 44.03 -1.36
CA SER A 14 -21.84 42.61 -1.52
C SER A 14 -21.30 41.88 -0.29
N GLN A 15 -22.17 41.55 0.64
CA GLN A 15 -21.93 40.54 1.65
C GLN A 15 -21.74 39.21 0.91
N PHE A 16 -20.50 38.85 0.62
CA PHE A 16 -20.16 37.47 0.39
C PHE A 16 -20.36 36.74 1.71
N ALA A 17 -21.49 36.05 1.85
CA ALA A 17 -21.66 35.01 2.83
C ALA A 17 -20.51 34.02 2.59
N SER A 18 -19.53 34.00 3.47
CA SER A 18 -18.58 32.88 3.55
C SER A 18 -19.41 31.67 3.95
N ALA A 19 -19.86 30.90 2.96
CA ALA A 19 -20.25 29.53 3.23
C ALA A 19 -19.03 28.90 3.95
N GLU A 20 -19.23 28.40 5.17
CA GLU A 20 -18.25 27.55 5.85
C GLU A 20 -17.76 26.53 4.82
N GLN A 21 -16.56 26.75 4.30
CA GLN A 21 -15.92 25.83 3.40
C GLN A 21 -15.57 24.63 4.27
N LYS A 22 -16.47 23.66 4.35
CA LYS A 22 -16.23 22.38 4.96
C LYS A 22 -14.90 21.90 4.42
N ASP A 23 -13.91 21.74 5.27
CA ASP A 23 -12.53 21.46 4.85
C ASP A 23 -12.52 20.28 3.87
N SER A 24 -12.28 20.58 2.59
CA SER A 24 -12.23 19.59 1.53
C SER A 24 -10.97 18.75 1.71
N PHE A 25 -11.12 17.42 1.66
CA PHE A 25 -9.96 16.53 1.67
C PHE A 25 -9.22 16.56 0.33
N LEU A 26 -9.94 16.73 -0.77
CA LEU A 26 -9.35 16.88 -2.10
C LEU A 26 -8.75 18.28 -2.27
N VAL A 27 -7.43 18.34 -2.50
CA VAL A 27 -6.71 19.59 -2.73
C VAL A 27 -6.60 19.90 -4.22
N SER A 28 -6.11 18.92 -4.99
CA SER A 28 -5.98 19.07 -6.45
C SER A 28 -6.07 17.73 -7.16
N TYR A 29 -6.42 17.78 -8.44
CA TYR A 29 -6.36 16.64 -9.34
C TYR A 29 -5.99 17.09 -10.75
N THR A 30 -5.20 16.29 -11.44
CA THR A 30 -4.74 16.56 -12.80
C THR A 30 -4.86 15.31 -13.65
N LEU A 31 -5.54 15.39 -14.79
CA LEU A 31 -5.53 14.33 -15.79
C LEU A 31 -4.14 14.29 -16.44
N VAL A 32 -3.37 13.24 -16.14
CA VAL A 32 -2.00 13.09 -16.64
C VAL A 32 -1.98 12.34 -17.98
N LYS A 33 -2.84 11.32 -18.09
CA LYS A 33 -2.82 10.43 -19.25
C LYS A 33 -4.16 9.72 -19.45
N THR A 34 -4.47 9.41 -20.71
CA THR A 34 -5.55 8.48 -21.08
C THR A 34 -4.97 7.29 -21.83
N HIS A 35 -5.29 6.09 -21.37
CA HIS A 35 -5.04 4.85 -22.11
C HIS A 35 -6.31 4.38 -22.80
N THR A 36 -6.25 4.22 -24.10
CA THR A 36 -7.33 3.56 -24.85
C THR A 36 -7.22 2.04 -24.76
N GLN A 37 -8.31 1.31 -24.96
CA GLN A 37 -8.27 -0.16 -25.04
C GLN A 37 -7.26 -0.65 -26.11
N LYS A 38 -7.09 0.11 -27.23
CA LYS A 38 -6.09 -0.20 -28.26
C LYS A 38 -4.67 -0.10 -27.70
N SER A 39 -4.33 0.99 -26.99
CA SER A 39 -3.01 1.17 -26.39
C SER A 39 -2.74 0.12 -25.28
N LEU A 40 -3.75 -0.19 -24.47
CA LEU A 40 -3.66 -1.24 -23.44
C LEU A 40 -3.43 -2.63 -24.04
N LYS A 41 -4.12 -3.00 -25.12
CA LYS A 41 -3.89 -4.28 -25.83
C LYS A 41 -2.46 -4.38 -26.35
N ALA A 42 -1.91 -3.28 -26.91
CA ALA A 42 -0.52 -3.23 -27.36
C ALA A 42 0.46 -3.39 -26.19
N MET A 43 0.22 -2.70 -25.07
CA MET A 43 1.04 -2.80 -23.85
C MET A 43 1.01 -4.21 -23.26
N TRP A 44 -0.17 -4.84 -23.12
CA TRP A 44 -0.32 -6.21 -22.61
C TRP A 44 0.42 -7.22 -23.49
N LYS A 45 0.31 -7.07 -24.82
CA LYS A 45 1.05 -7.92 -25.78
C LYS A 45 2.56 -7.75 -25.63
N LYS A 46 3.07 -6.50 -25.56
CA LYS A 46 4.51 -6.20 -25.37
C LYS A 46 5.04 -6.83 -24.09
N ASN A 47 4.30 -6.70 -22.99
CA ASN A 47 4.70 -7.20 -21.67
C ASN A 47 4.28 -8.67 -21.41
N LYS A 48 3.73 -9.37 -22.40
CA LYS A 48 3.27 -10.77 -22.31
C LYS A 48 2.29 -11.01 -21.15
N LEU A 49 1.46 -9.99 -20.82
CA LEU A 49 0.48 -10.08 -19.75
C LEU A 49 -0.77 -10.87 -20.21
N PRO A 50 -1.20 -11.88 -19.43
CA PRO A 50 -2.38 -12.66 -19.79
C PRO A 50 -3.68 -11.85 -19.60
N THR A 51 -4.40 -11.59 -20.69
CA THR A 51 -5.67 -10.83 -20.64
C THR A 51 -6.77 -11.50 -19.81
N MET A 52 -6.63 -12.79 -19.51
CA MET A 52 -7.58 -13.51 -18.66
C MET A 52 -7.59 -13.03 -17.19
N PHE A 53 -6.50 -12.38 -16.70
CA PHE A 53 -6.40 -11.84 -15.35
C PHE A 53 -6.67 -10.34 -15.29
N ALA A 54 -6.41 -9.64 -16.40
CA ALA A 54 -6.71 -8.22 -16.54
C ALA A 54 -7.41 -8.00 -17.89
N PRO A 55 -8.71 -8.35 -18.02
CA PRO A 55 -9.45 -8.17 -19.25
C PRO A 55 -9.61 -6.68 -19.56
N ILE A 56 -9.32 -6.30 -20.81
CA ILE A 56 -9.41 -4.92 -21.27
C ILE A 56 -10.85 -4.63 -21.71
N ARG A 57 -11.61 -3.93 -20.88
CA ARG A 57 -13.02 -3.59 -21.07
C ARG A 57 -13.27 -2.09 -21.20
N HIS A 58 -12.40 -1.27 -20.62
CA HIS A 58 -12.55 0.17 -20.55
C HIS A 58 -11.26 0.88 -21.00
N ASP A 59 -11.42 2.04 -21.63
CA ASP A 59 -10.39 3.06 -21.65
C ASP A 59 -10.19 3.57 -20.21
N VAL A 60 -9.02 4.09 -19.89
CA VAL A 60 -8.70 4.52 -18.52
C VAL A 60 -8.08 5.90 -18.53
N ASP A 61 -8.69 6.84 -17.82
CA ASP A 61 -8.08 8.12 -17.47
C ASP A 61 -7.26 7.96 -16.18
N ILE A 62 -6.06 8.54 -16.15
CA ILE A 62 -5.13 8.51 -15.02
C ILE A 62 -5.00 9.90 -14.46
N TYR A 63 -5.45 10.06 -13.22
CA TYR A 63 -5.36 11.31 -12.48
C TYR A 63 -4.29 11.22 -11.41
N GLU A 64 -3.40 12.21 -11.36
CA GLU A 64 -2.63 12.51 -10.16
C GLU A 64 -3.51 13.31 -9.22
N ILE A 65 -3.53 12.95 -7.93
CA ILE A 65 -4.31 13.64 -6.92
C ILE A 65 -3.46 14.04 -5.74
N THR A 66 -3.76 15.20 -5.16
CA THR A 66 -3.23 15.65 -3.86
C THR A 66 -4.41 15.83 -2.90
N TYR A 67 -4.26 15.34 -1.69
CA TYR A 67 -5.29 15.39 -0.67
C TYR A 67 -4.71 15.67 0.72
N ARG A 68 -5.57 16.10 1.65
CA ARG A 68 -5.23 16.27 3.05
C ARG A 68 -5.59 15.04 3.84
N GLY A 69 -4.67 14.57 4.67
CA GLY A 69 -4.91 13.45 5.56
C GLY A 69 -4.29 13.68 6.93
N LYS A 70 -4.85 13.01 7.93
CA LYS A 70 -4.42 13.14 9.32
C LYS A 70 -3.08 12.45 9.54
N TRP A 71 -2.10 13.22 9.99
CA TRP A 71 -0.79 12.74 10.40
C TRP A 71 -0.82 12.21 11.84
N VAL A 72 0.28 11.56 12.26
CA VAL A 72 0.39 10.91 13.58
C VAL A 72 0.32 11.88 14.78
N ASP A 73 0.62 13.15 14.60
CA ASP A 73 0.49 14.20 15.61
C ASP A 73 -0.91 14.85 15.64
N GLY A 74 -1.83 14.36 14.81
CA GLY A 74 -3.18 14.89 14.66
C GLY A 74 -3.32 16.02 13.66
N SER A 75 -2.23 16.61 13.16
CA SER A 75 -2.25 17.66 12.13
C SER A 75 -2.70 17.11 10.78
N MET A 76 -3.25 17.99 9.94
CA MET A 76 -3.59 17.67 8.56
C MET A 76 -2.39 17.97 7.66
N ARG A 77 -1.90 16.98 6.91
CA ARG A 77 -0.78 17.12 5.98
C ARG A 77 -1.18 16.71 4.57
N LEU A 78 -0.44 17.19 3.59
CA LEU A 78 -0.62 16.78 2.20
C LEU A 78 -0.10 15.36 1.98
N ALA A 79 -0.88 14.59 1.24
CA ALA A 79 -0.51 13.31 0.67
C ALA A 79 -0.92 13.28 -0.80
N SER A 80 -0.33 12.37 -1.57
CA SER A 80 -0.66 12.19 -2.98
C SER A 80 -0.99 10.75 -3.32
N GLY A 81 -1.44 10.56 -4.54
CA GLY A 81 -1.73 9.26 -5.11
C GLY A 81 -2.22 9.33 -6.53
N ILE A 82 -2.49 8.16 -7.10
CA ILE A 82 -2.96 8.03 -8.47
C ILE A 82 -4.37 7.44 -8.45
N TYR A 83 -5.26 8.03 -9.23
CA TYR A 83 -6.61 7.54 -9.43
C TYR A 83 -6.82 7.12 -10.88
N TYR A 84 -7.11 5.85 -11.09
CA TYR A 84 -7.38 5.25 -12.38
C TYR A 84 -8.88 5.13 -12.59
N VAL A 85 -9.42 5.85 -13.55
CA VAL A 85 -10.85 6.03 -13.79
C VAL A 85 -11.26 5.34 -15.09
N PRO A 86 -12.05 4.26 -15.04
CA PRO A 86 -12.63 3.65 -16.23
C PRO A 86 -13.54 4.63 -16.95
N LYS A 87 -13.45 4.68 -18.28
CA LYS A 87 -14.31 5.50 -19.13
C LYS A 87 -15.53 4.73 -19.62
N GLU A 88 -16.55 5.47 -20.04
CA GLU A 88 -17.78 4.94 -20.63
C GLU A 88 -18.48 3.87 -19.77
N VAL A 89 -18.51 4.14 -18.46
CA VAL A 89 -19.08 3.22 -17.47
C VAL A 89 -20.61 3.20 -17.59
N LYS A 90 -21.16 2.05 -18.04
CA LYS A 90 -22.61 1.85 -18.19
C LYS A 90 -23.30 1.41 -16.89
N LYS A 91 -22.62 0.66 -16.04
CA LYS A 91 -23.13 0.17 -14.73
C LYS A 91 -22.17 0.57 -13.62
N PRO A 92 -22.67 0.89 -12.42
CA PRO A 92 -21.81 1.26 -11.31
C PRO A 92 -20.73 0.19 -11.04
N LEU A 93 -19.49 0.63 -10.80
CA LEU A 93 -18.31 -0.20 -10.62
C LEU A 93 -17.83 -0.16 -9.17
N PRO A 94 -17.16 -1.22 -8.68
CA PRO A 94 -16.51 -1.22 -7.38
C PRO A 94 -15.26 -0.35 -7.36
N THR A 95 -14.85 0.01 -6.14
CA THR A 95 -13.57 0.65 -5.85
C THR A 95 -12.55 -0.38 -5.38
N MET A 96 -11.31 -0.28 -5.85
CA MET A 96 -10.18 -1.08 -5.37
C MET A 96 -9.03 -0.16 -4.98
N VAL A 97 -8.45 -0.38 -3.80
CA VAL A 97 -7.20 0.26 -3.38
C VAL A 97 -6.08 -0.75 -3.50
N PHE A 98 -5.03 -0.41 -4.24
CA PHE A 98 -3.78 -1.14 -4.27
C PHE A 98 -2.70 -0.36 -3.56
N CYS A 99 -2.27 -0.86 -2.41
CA CYS A 99 -1.17 -0.32 -1.62
C CYS A 99 0.16 -0.86 -2.15
N HIS A 100 1.09 0.05 -2.47
CA HIS A 100 2.38 -0.33 -3.04
C HIS A 100 3.36 -0.87 -2.00
N GLY A 101 4.40 -1.59 -2.45
CA GLY A 101 5.49 -2.08 -1.63
C GLY A 101 6.48 -0.99 -1.25
N THR A 102 7.55 -1.39 -0.56
CA THR A 102 8.56 -0.47 -0.01
C THR A 102 9.15 0.47 -1.05
N GLU A 103 9.12 1.76 -0.73
CA GLU A 103 9.70 2.85 -1.49
C GLU A 103 10.40 3.82 -0.53
N ILE A 104 11.56 4.32 -0.94
CA ILE A 104 12.31 5.33 -0.21
C ILE A 104 12.43 6.61 -1.01
N PHE A 105 12.37 6.51 -2.34
CA PHE A 105 12.51 7.64 -3.24
C PHE A 105 11.29 8.55 -3.16
N LYS A 106 11.51 9.81 -2.77
CA LYS A 106 10.41 10.77 -2.57
C LYS A 106 9.73 11.16 -3.88
N GLY A 107 10.50 11.33 -4.95
CA GLY A 107 10.04 11.84 -6.24
C GLY A 107 9.34 10.81 -7.14
N ARG A 108 8.54 9.91 -6.58
CA ARG A 108 7.79 8.91 -7.36
C ARG A 108 6.92 9.58 -8.41
N LYS A 109 6.97 9.05 -9.65
CA LYS A 109 6.19 9.57 -10.79
C LYS A 109 5.29 8.50 -11.37
N ILE A 110 4.24 8.94 -12.06
CA ILE A 110 3.39 8.05 -12.86
C ILE A 110 4.22 7.47 -14.02
N SER A 111 4.22 6.14 -14.13
CA SER A 111 5.01 5.42 -15.13
C SER A 111 4.33 4.15 -15.62
N ASP A 112 4.27 3.97 -16.93
CA ASP A 112 3.79 2.74 -17.56
C ASP A 112 4.74 1.54 -17.33
N ASN A 113 5.97 1.80 -16.88
CA ASN A 113 6.97 0.77 -16.60
C ASN A 113 6.97 0.34 -15.13
N ASP A 114 6.20 1.00 -14.26
CA ASP A 114 6.02 0.59 -12.87
C ASP A 114 5.03 -0.59 -12.81
N ALA A 115 5.52 -1.76 -12.47
CA ALA A 115 4.72 -2.97 -12.41
C ALA A 115 3.59 -2.88 -11.37
N GLN A 116 3.78 -2.15 -10.27
CA GLN A 116 2.77 -1.98 -9.23
C GLN A 116 1.66 -1.03 -9.70
N GLN A 117 2.00 0.08 -10.37
CA GLN A 117 1.02 0.93 -11.04
C GLN A 117 0.27 0.19 -12.14
N GLY A 118 0.95 -0.73 -12.84
CA GLY A 118 0.36 -1.64 -13.81
C GLY A 118 -0.76 -2.53 -13.25
N ILE A 119 -0.70 -2.89 -11.97
CA ILE A 119 -1.78 -3.65 -11.29
C ILE A 119 -3.03 -2.79 -11.17
N SER A 120 -2.90 -1.53 -10.74
CA SER A 120 -4.01 -0.58 -10.65
C SER A 120 -4.61 -0.26 -12.02
N LEU A 121 -3.77 -0.07 -13.05
CA LEU A 121 -4.22 0.12 -14.42
C LEU A 121 -4.98 -1.11 -14.95
N GLY A 122 -4.49 -2.32 -14.64
CA GLY A 122 -5.15 -3.59 -14.98
C GLY A 122 -6.49 -3.74 -14.29
N ALA A 123 -6.60 -3.36 -13.03
CA ALA A 123 -7.86 -3.35 -12.29
C ALA A 123 -8.85 -2.34 -12.92
N ALA A 124 -8.39 -1.13 -13.25
CA ALA A 124 -9.25 -0.11 -13.84
C ALA A 124 -9.80 -0.53 -15.18
N THR A 125 -8.96 -1.01 -16.10
CA THR A 125 -9.47 -1.48 -17.41
C THR A 125 -10.38 -2.70 -17.29
N SER A 126 -10.26 -3.49 -16.20
CA SER A 126 -11.13 -4.64 -15.88
C SER A 126 -12.45 -4.24 -15.22
N GLY A 127 -12.65 -2.96 -14.92
CA GLY A 127 -13.88 -2.41 -14.34
C GLY A 127 -13.83 -2.26 -12.81
N TYR A 128 -12.79 -1.62 -12.31
CA TYR A 128 -12.71 -1.03 -10.97
C TYR A 128 -12.34 0.45 -11.08
N TYR A 129 -12.85 1.28 -10.20
CA TYR A 129 -12.19 2.53 -9.87
C TYR A 129 -10.99 2.19 -9.01
N SER A 130 -9.76 2.40 -9.50
CA SER A 130 -8.57 1.92 -8.80
C SER A 130 -7.75 3.05 -8.22
N LEU A 131 -7.46 2.98 -6.93
CA LEU A 131 -6.68 3.94 -6.17
C LEU A 131 -5.30 3.37 -5.88
N PHE A 132 -4.31 4.23 -5.95
CA PHE A 132 -2.92 3.92 -5.66
C PHE A 132 -2.35 5.04 -4.78
N PRO A 133 -2.50 4.96 -3.44
CA PRO A 133 -1.95 5.96 -2.53
C PRO A 133 -0.43 5.91 -2.53
N ASP A 134 0.24 7.08 -2.56
CA ASP A 134 1.70 7.19 -2.45
C ASP A 134 2.18 7.08 -0.99
N TYR A 135 1.26 7.14 -0.02
CA TYR A 135 1.46 7.38 1.40
C TYR A 135 2.00 8.79 1.69
N PHE A 136 2.06 9.15 2.99
CA PHE A 136 2.69 10.40 3.39
C PHE A 136 4.20 10.36 3.13
N GLY A 137 4.78 11.49 2.73
CA GLY A 137 6.21 11.64 2.51
C GLY A 137 6.76 11.00 1.24
N ILE A 138 5.90 10.44 0.37
CA ILE A 138 6.23 9.97 -0.98
C ILE A 138 5.34 10.73 -1.98
N GLY A 139 5.77 10.81 -3.25
CA GLY A 139 5.12 11.64 -4.25
C GLY A 139 5.22 13.11 -3.93
N SER A 140 4.10 13.84 -3.99
CA SER A 140 3.99 15.24 -3.57
C SER A 140 3.57 15.39 -2.11
N GLY A 141 3.59 14.31 -1.32
CA GLY A 141 3.23 14.30 0.10
C GLY A 141 4.24 15.01 0.98
N GLU A 142 3.73 15.59 2.10
CA GLU A 142 4.53 16.24 3.14
C GLU A 142 5.08 15.24 4.15
N GLY A 143 6.15 15.63 4.83
CA GLY A 143 6.80 14.85 5.89
C GLY A 143 7.70 13.74 5.35
N ASN A 144 7.98 12.77 6.21
CA ASN A 144 8.72 11.55 5.88
C ASN A 144 7.78 10.36 5.80
N HIS A 145 8.10 9.40 4.95
CA HIS A 145 7.33 8.16 4.93
C HIS A 145 7.61 7.35 6.22
N LEU A 146 6.54 7.01 6.95
CA LEU A 146 6.62 6.20 8.17
C LEU A 146 6.46 4.73 7.79
N TYR A 147 7.58 4.09 7.51
CA TYR A 147 7.64 2.71 7.06
C TYR A 147 7.06 1.73 8.09
N GLN A 148 6.12 0.87 7.67
CA GLN A 148 5.43 -0.12 8.50
C GLN A 148 4.74 0.49 9.75
N HIS A 149 4.25 1.72 9.62
CA HIS A 149 3.47 2.38 10.65
C HIS A 149 1.98 2.30 10.31
N ALA A 150 1.26 1.43 10.99
CA ALA A 150 -0.10 1.03 10.65
C ALA A 150 -1.09 2.21 10.56
N GLU A 151 -1.04 3.14 11.51
CA GLU A 151 -1.95 4.29 11.52
C GLU A 151 -1.71 5.23 10.35
N SER A 152 -0.46 5.60 10.06
CA SER A 152 -0.17 6.52 8.95
C SER A 152 -0.46 5.91 7.59
N GLU A 153 -0.17 4.61 7.40
CA GLU A 153 -0.50 3.88 6.19
C GLU A 153 -2.02 3.78 6.01
N ALA A 154 -2.77 3.47 7.07
CA ALA A 154 -4.23 3.44 7.06
C ALA A 154 -4.82 4.82 6.76
N ASN A 155 -4.31 5.88 7.41
CA ASN A 155 -4.78 7.24 7.19
C ASN A 155 -4.54 7.70 5.74
N ALA A 156 -3.40 7.37 5.14
CA ALA A 156 -3.17 7.68 3.72
C ALA A 156 -4.25 7.08 2.81
N VAL A 157 -4.68 5.84 3.07
CA VAL A 157 -5.77 5.18 2.33
C VAL A 157 -7.13 5.82 2.64
N ILE A 158 -7.47 6.02 3.91
CA ILE A 158 -8.78 6.52 4.36
C ILE A 158 -9.03 7.93 3.83
N TYR A 159 -8.06 8.81 3.97
CA TYR A 159 -8.20 10.19 3.51
C TYR A 159 -8.16 10.31 1.98
N MET A 160 -7.48 9.40 1.28
CA MET A 160 -7.61 9.28 -0.15
C MET A 160 -9.03 8.88 -0.57
N LEU A 161 -9.67 7.95 0.15
CA LEU A 161 -11.06 7.56 -0.11
C LEU A 161 -12.02 8.74 0.07
N TYR A 162 -11.83 9.58 1.10
CA TYR A 162 -12.60 10.81 1.28
C TYR A 162 -12.41 11.78 0.10
N ALA A 163 -11.17 12.02 -0.31
CA ALA A 163 -10.86 12.90 -1.44
C ALA A 163 -11.46 12.36 -2.76
N ILE A 164 -11.44 11.05 -2.97
CA ILE A 164 -12.02 10.42 -4.15
C ILE A 164 -13.55 10.46 -4.13
N ASP A 165 -14.21 10.37 -2.97
CA ASP A 165 -15.66 10.58 -2.87
C ASP A 165 -16.06 11.99 -3.36
N GLU A 166 -15.27 13.01 -3.04
CA GLU A 166 -15.44 14.37 -3.56
C GLU A 166 -15.18 14.46 -5.07
N LEU A 167 -14.09 13.83 -5.56
CA LEU A 167 -13.73 13.83 -6.98
C LEU A 167 -14.74 13.06 -7.82
N ASN A 168 -15.27 11.96 -7.33
CA ASN A 168 -16.28 11.16 -8.01
C ASN A 168 -17.54 11.97 -8.34
N LYS A 169 -17.95 12.88 -7.45
CA LYS A 169 -19.07 13.80 -7.71
C LYS A 169 -18.76 14.75 -8.88
N LYS A 170 -17.52 15.26 -8.95
CA LYS A 170 -17.07 16.15 -10.03
C LYS A 170 -16.95 15.43 -11.38
N LEU A 171 -16.50 14.17 -11.36
CA LEU A 171 -16.33 13.33 -12.56
C LEU A 171 -17.60 12.56 -12.96
N ASN A 172 -18.70 12.66 -12.20
CA ASN A 172 -19.90 11.83 -12.36
C ASN A 172 -19.57 10.32 -12.36
N ALA A 173 -18.59 9.90 -11.59
CA ALA A 173 -18.18 8.51 -11.47
C ALA A 173 -19.23 7.71 -10.69
N LYS A 174 -19.65 6.58 -11.26
CA LYS A 174 -20.73 5.75 -10.70
C LYS A 174 -20.14 4.55 -9.95
N THR A 175 -20.00 4.68 -8.64
CA THR A 175 -19.57 3.58 -7.77
C THR A 175 -20.76 2.73 -7.30
N ASN A 176 -20.53 1.44 -7.04
CA ASN A 176 -21.55 0.52 -6.52
C ASN A 176 -21.44 0.30 -5.00
N GLY A 177 -20.61 1.07 -4.30
CA GLY A 177 -20.38 0.98 -2.87
C GLY A 177 -19.47 -0.19 -2.41
N GLN A 178 -19.04 -1.07 -3.30
CA GLN A 178 -18.10 -2.13 -2.96
C GLN A 178 -16.68 -1.57 -2.88
N LEU A 179 -15.96 -1.91 -1.79
CA LEU A 179 -14.57 -1.53 -1.54
C LEU A 179 -13.69 -2.76 -1.36
N PHE A 180 -12.66 -2.87 -2.18
CA PHE A 180 -11.68 -3.94 -2.15
C PHE A 180 -10.30 -3.38 -1.77
N LEU A 181 -9.61 -4.01 -0.81
CA LEU A 181 -8.31 -3.59 -0.33
C LEU A 181 -7.27 -4.66 -0.61
N THR A 182 -6.16 -4.28 -1.21
CA THR A 182 -5.03 -5.17 -1.45
C THR A 182 -3.71 -4.41 -1.53
N GLY A 183 -2.62 -5.14 -1.46
CA GLY A 183 -1.26 -4.63 -1.60
C GLY A 183 -0.27 -5.74 -1.36
N TYR A 184 0.98 -5.52 -1.75
CA TYR A 184 2.04 -6.51 -1.66
C TYR A 184 3.18 -6.02 -0.78
N SER A 185 3.80 -6.90 0.03
CA SER A 185 4.93 -6.55 0.89
C SER A 185 4.53 -5.48 1.92
N GLN A 186 5.20 -4.31 1.98
CA GLN A 186 4.71 -3.19 2.76
C GLN A 186 3.25 -2.87 2.43
N GLY A 187 2.86 -2.94 1.16
CA GLY A 187 1.46 -2.73 0.75
C GLY A 187 0.50 -3.78 1.32
N GLY A 188 0.98 -4.98 1.61
CA GLY A 188 0.23 -6.00 2.34
C GLY A 188 -0.08 -5.54 3.77
N HIS A 189 0.91 -5.00 4.48
CA HIS A 189 0.72 -4.39 5.79
C HIS A 189 -0.21 -3.18 5.70
N ALA A 190 0.05 -2.24 4.80
CA ALA A 190 -0.74 -1.01 4.64
C ALA A 190 -2.21 -1.27 4.30
N SER A 191 -2.48 -2.17 3.36
CA SER A 191 -3.87 -2.54 3.00
C SER A 191 -4.61 -3.24 4.13
N PHE A 192 -3.90 -3.99 4.97
CA PHE A 192 -4.50 -4.66 6.11
C PHE A 192 -4.70 -3.70 7.29
N ALA A 193 -3.78 -2.76 7.51
CA ALA A 193 -3.97 -1.65 8.42
C ALA A 193 -5.20 -0.81 8.01
N ALA A 194 -5.31 -0.44 6.73
CA ALA A 194 -6.47 0.27 6.21
C ALA A 194 -7.78 -0.49 6.45
N HIS A 195 -7.79 -1.81 6.26
CA HIS A 195 -8.96 -2.65 6.57
C HIS A 195 -9.36 -2.53 8.05
N LYS A 196 -8.40 -2.74 8.97
CA LYS A 196 -8.62 -2.66 10.42
C LYS A 196 -9.16 -1.29 10.86
N TYR A 197 -8.56 -0.22 10.34
CA TYR A 197 -8.95 1.15 10.71
C TYR A 197 -10.28 1.57 10.09
N LEU A 198 -10.61 1.18 8.86
CA LEU A 198 -11.91 1.42 8.23
C LEU A 198 -13.05 0.72 8.99
N GLU A 199 -12.83 -0.53 9.41
CA GLU A 199 -13.83 -1.22 10.22
C GLU A 199 -14.02 -0.60 11.62
N LYS A 200 -12.93 -0.09 12.22
CA LYS A 200 -12.99 0.66 13.48
C LYS A 200 -13.72 1.99 13.31
N LEU A 201 -13.46 2.70 12.20
CA LEU A 201 -14.10 3.97 11.86
C LEU A 201 -15.60 3.80 11.60
N ASN A 202 -16.00 2.66 11.02
CA ASN A 202 -17.38 2.28 10.71
C ASN A 202 -18.15 3.31 9.86
N ASP A 203 -17.46 4.04 8.97
CA ASP A 203 -18.11 4.98 8.04
C ASP A 203 -18.92 4.20 7.01
N PRO A 204 -20.25 4.45 6.89
CA PRO A 204 -21.11 3.71 5.98
C PRO A 204 -20.74 3.86 4.50
N ARG A 205 -19.98 4.90 4.13
CA ARG A 205 -19.54 5.13 2.75
C ARG A 205 -18.45 4.14 2.33
N PHE A 206 -17.65 3.63 3.27
CA PHE A 206 -16.43 2.86 3.00
C PHE A 206 -16.40 1.52 3.74
N GLN A 207 -17.49 0.76 3.60
CA GLN A 207 -17.55 -0.59 4.13
C GLN A 207 -16.71 -1.54 3.27
N VAL A 208 -15.72 -2.20 3.88
CA VAL A 208 -14.86 -3.16 3.17
C VAL A 208 -15.69 -4.35 2.68
N THR A 209 -15.61 -4.64 1.39
CA THR A 209 -16.28 -5.81 0.78
C THR A 209 -15.45 -7.07 0.93
N ALA A 210 -14.15 -6.96 0.68
CA ALA A 210 -13.16 -8.01 0.91
C ALA A 210 -11.75 -7.42 0.89
N SER A 211 -10.81 -8.06 1.57
CA SER A 211 -9.39 -7.69 1.49
C SER A 211 -8.50 -8.88 1.16
N SER A 212 -7.44 -8.63 0.41
CA SER A 212 -6.42 -9.61 0.09
C SER A 212 -5.03 -9.02 0.31
N PRO A 213 -4.60 -8.85 1.57
CA PRO A 213 -3.23 -8.46 1.88
C PRO A 213 -2.27 -9.60 1.50
N MET A 214 -1.15 -9.27 0.83
CA MET A 214 -0.25 -10.22 0.24
C MET A 214 1.16 -10.06 0.81
N SER A 215 1.75 -11.12 1.36
CA SER A 215 3.13 -11.17 1.89
C SER A 215 3.49 -9.95 2.74
N GLY A 216 2.62 -9.55 3.68
CA GLY A 216 2.84 -8.40 4.56
C GLY A 216 3.47 -8.81 5.90
N ALA A 217 4.15 -7.88 6.56
CA ALA A 217 4.73 -8.05 7.87
C ALA A 217 3.67 -7.77 8.97
N TYR A 218 2.81 -8.74 9.25
CA TYR A 218 1.69 -8.57 10.19
C TYR A 218 2.07 -8.77 11.65
N ASP A 219 3.16 -9.51 11.92
CA ASP A 219 3.73 -9.73 13.25
C ASP A 219 5.09 -9.03 13.35
N MET A 220 5.04 -7.73 13.61
CA MET A 220 6.23 -6.89 13.72
C MET A 220 7.11 -7.24 14.93
N THR A 221 6.52 -7.83 15.99
CA THR A 221 7.24 -8.16 17.25
C THR A 221 7.83 -9.55 17.28
N GLY A 222 7.38 -10.45 16.41
CA GLY A 222 7.78 -11.85 16.44
C GLY A 222 8.55 -12.27 15.19
N ASP A 223 7.83 -12.82 14.22
CA ASP A 223 8.48 -13.50 13.10
C ASP A 223 9.22 -12.56 12.16
N GLN A 224 8.72 -11.31 11.97
CA GLN A 224 9.41 -10.38 11.06
C GLN A 224 10.71 -9.86 11.66
N THR A 225 10.75 -9.53 12.96
CA THR A 225 11.97 -9.02 13.58
C THR A 225 13.08 -10.05 13.70
N LYS A 226 12.77 -11.35 13.79
CA LYS A 226 13.77 -12.42 13.78
C LYS A 226 14.62 -12.38 12.51
N PHE A 227 14.04 -12.03 11.34
CA PHE A 227 14.77 -11.89 10.10
C PHE A 227 15.84 -10.79 10.14
N MET A 228 15.63 -9.76 10.96
CA MET A 228 16.57 -8.64 11.08
C MET A 228 17.84 -9.01 11.87
N PHE A 229 17.84 -10.14 12.58
CA PHE A 229 18.93 -10.63 13.42
C PHE A 229 19.78 -11.74 12.79
N GLN A 230 19.55 -12.05 11.53
CA GLN A 230 20.28 -13.06 10.76
C GLN A 230 20.68 -12.51 9.38
N LYS A 231 21.42 -13.30 8.61
CA LYS A 231 21.74 -12.94 7.22
C LYS A 231 20.44 -12.66 6.45
N TYR A 232 20.33 -11.44 5.90
CA TYR A 232 19.08 -10.94 5.36
C TYR A 232 19.27 -10.26 4.00
N PRO A 233 18.46 -10.55 2.98
CA PRO A 233 18.68 -10.02 1.63
C PRO A 233 18.39 -8.51 1.52
N ARG A 234 17.70 -7.93 2.51
CA ARG A 234 17.28 -6.52 2.54
C ARG A 234 17.63 -5.86 3.88
N PRO A 235 18.90 -5.74 4.25
CA PRO A 235 19.33 -5.19 5.54
C PRO A 235 18.80 -3.78 5.81
N PHE A 236 18.46 -3.01 4.78
CA PHE A 236 17.93 -1.64 4.92
C PHE A 236 16.56 -1.55 5.61
N TYR A 237 15.79 -2.62 5.70
CA TYR A 237 14.48 -2.56 6.36
C TYR A 237 14.58 -2.17 7.83
N LEU A 238 15.60 -2.64 8.55
CA LEU A 238 15.76 -2.32 9.96
C LEU A 238 16.08 -0.83 10.22
N PRO A 239 17.08 -0.21 9.63
CA PRO A 239 17.30 1.23 9.79
C PRO A 239 16.12 2.06 9.29
N TYR A 240 15.44 1.68 8.21
CA TYR A 240 14.25 2.39 7.74
C TYR A 240 13.13 2.38 8.78
N LEU A 241 12.89 1.23 9.41
CA LEU A 241 11.91 1.08 10.48
C LEU A 241 12.27 1.94 11.70
N LEU A 242 13.54 1.92 12.15
CA LEU A 242 14.02 2.70 13.29
C LEU A 242 13.88 4.21 13.07
N VAL A 243 14.27 4.70 11.90
CA VAL A 243 14.11 6.12 11.53
C VAL A 243 12.64 6.52 11.50
N SER A 244 11.79 5.69 10.90
CA SER A 244 10.35 5.93 10.85
C SER A 244 9.69 5.96 12.23
N TYR A 245 10.10 5.05 13.12
CA TYR A 245 9.56 4.96 14.49
C TYR A 245 10.11 6.07 15.39
N GLN A 246 11.33 6.55 15.15
CA GLN A 246 11.81 7.76 15.84
C GLN A 246 10.98 8.97 15.47
N GLU A 247 10.61 9.13 14.20
CA GLU A 247 9.75 10.23 13.77
C GLU A 247 8.34 10.12 14.37
N ALA A 248 7.74 8.94 14.28
CA ALA A 248 6.37 8.71 14.74
C ALA A 248 6.22 8.75 16.26
N TYR A 249 7.17 8.17 17.01
CA TYR A 249 6.98 7.82 18.42
C TYR A 249 8.03 8.39 19.35
N LYS A 250 9.10 9.01 18.81
CA LYS A 250 10.23 9.48 19.64
C LYS A 250 10.78 8.34 20.50
N ILE A 251 11.15 7.22 19.86
CA ILE A 251 11.61 5.99 20.56
C ILE A 251 12.90 6.18 21.34
N LEU A 252 13.65 7.25 21.07
CA LEU A 252 14.83 7.68 21.83
C LEU A 252 14.57 9.02 22.51
N ASN A 253 15.25 9.25 23.64
CA ASN A 253 15.27 10.55 24.34
C ASN A 253 16.11 11.62 23.62
N THR A 254 16.58 11.36 22.42
CA THR A 254 17.33 12.29 21.55
C THR A 254 16.65 12.41 20.19
N SER A 255 16.81 13.55 19.53
CA SER A 255 16.34 13.76 18.17
C SER A 255 17.18 13.00 17.11
N ASN A 256 18.42 12.68 17.43
CA ASN A 256 19.33 12.01 16.50
C ASN A 256 19.22 10.49 16.61
N ILE A 257 18.37 9.89 15.77
CA ILE A 257 18.23 8.43 15.65
C ILE A 257 19.54 7.75 15.17
N TYR A 258 20.34 8.46 14.40
CA TYR A 258 21.57 7.88 13.84
C TYR A 258 22.64 7.61 14.89
N ALA A 259 22.51 8.20 16.07
CA ALA A 259 23.42 7.93 17.20
C ALA A 259 23.41 6.47 17.68
N ILE A 260 22.38 5.68 17.35
CA ILE A 260 22.35 4.24 17.70
C ILE A 260 23.12 3.36 16.71
N PHE A 261 23.53 3.89 15.57
CA PHE A 261 24.28 3.12 14.57
C PHE A 261 25.78 3.22 14.82
N LYS A 262 26.48 2.15 14.44
CA LYS A 262 27.96 2.09 14.44
C LYS A 262 28.50 2.90 13.26
N SER A 263 29.73 3.43 13.39
CA SER A 263 30.44 4.01 12.23
C SER A 263 30.71 2.90 11.19
N PRO A 264 30.57 3.18 9.88
CA PRO A 264 30.27 4.49 9.28
C PRO A 264 28.76 4.75 9.06
N TYR A 265 27.85 3.90 9.52
CA TYR A 265 26.41 3.96 9.23
C TYR A 265 25.74 5.19 9.84
N ASP A 266 26.22 5.64 11.00
CA ASP A 266 25.75 6.86 11.68
C ASP A 266 25.88 8.13 10.82
N THR A 267 26.86 8.18 9.91
CA THR A 267 27.11 9.30 8.99
C THR A 267 26.58 9.06 7.58
N LEU A 268 26.42 7.80 7.15
CA LEU A 268 25.95 7.46 5.82
C LEU A 268 24.42 7.46 5.71
N LEU A 269 23.72 6.92 6.71
CA LEU A 269 22.25 6.74 6.68
C LEU A 269 21.44 8.03 6.52
N PRO A 270 21.84 9.19 7.09
CA PRO A 270 21.12 10.45 6.87
C PRO A 270 20.91 10.77 5.39
N ASN A 271 21.88 10.47 4.53
CA ASN A 271 21.81 10.75 3.09
C ASN A 271 20.67 9.99 2.36
N TYR A 272 20.16 8.91 2.98
CA TYR A 272 19.09 8.09 2.41
C TYR A 272 17.71 8.40 2.99
N PHE A 273 17.64 8.89 4.23
CA PHE A 273 16.39 9.10 4.94
C PHE A 273 15.99 10.56 5.11
N GLU A 274 16.90 11.49 4.87
CA GLU A 274 16.67 12.92 5.01
C GLU A 274 16.69 13.66 3.67
N GLY A 275 16.16 14.89 3.65
CA GLY A 275 16.16 15.76 2.48
C GLY A 275 15.37 15.19 1.30
N GLU A 276 15.92 15.34 0.09
CA GLU A 276 15.24 14.96 -1.15
C GLU A 276 15.23 13.43 -1.43
N ARG A 277 15.99 12.65 -0.66
CA ARG A 277 16.07 11.19 -0.78
C ARG A 277 16.18 10.71 -2.24
N LYS A 278 17.32 11.07 -2.88
CA LYS A 278 17.57 10.78 -4.30
C LYS A 278 18.07 9.36 -4.57
N HIS A 279 18.52 8.66 -3.53
CA HIS A 279 19.08 7.31 -3.65
C HIS A 279 18.01 6.24 -3.58
N GLY A 280 18.19 5.19 -4.37
CA GLY A 280 17.28 4.05 -4.39
C GLY A 280 17.57 3.02 -3.30
N LEU A 281 16.63 2.07 -3.14
CA LEU A 281 16.77 0.96 -2.19
C LEU A 281 18.00 0.08 -2.45
N GLY A 282 18.41 -0.06 -3.72
CA GLY A 282 19.60 -0.83 -4.10
C GLY A 282 20.87 -0.23 -3.55
N ASP A 283 21.02 1.09 -3.63
CA ASP A 283 22.19 1.82 -3.14
C ASP A 283 22.28 1.68 -1.62
N LEU A 284 21.16 1.89 -0.92
CA LEU A 284 21.09 1.73 0.53
C LEU A 284 21.42 0.30 0.96
N ASN A 285 20.96 -0.70 0.21
CA ASN A 285 21.22 -2.10 0.53
C ASN A 285 22.71 -2.45 0.41
N SER A 286 23.41 -1.82 -0.52
CA SER A 286 24.83 -2.13 -0.80
C SER A 286 25.81 -1.63 0.26
N ILE A 287 25.42 -0.62 1.06
CA ILE A 287 26.27 -0.06 2.10
C ILE A 287 26.11 -0.74 3.47
N LEU A 288 25.08 -1.56 3.64
CA LEU A 288 24.75 -2.18 4.91
C LEU A 288 25.34 -3.59 5.07
N PRO A 289 25.58 -4.05 6.31
CA PRO A 289 26.06 -5.39 6.56
C PRO A 289 24.95 -6.43 6.24
N GLU A 290 25.35 -7.65 5.89
CA GLU A 290 24.41 -8.73 5.58
C GLU A 290 23.48 -9.08 6.77
N ILE A 291 23.93 -8.87 8.01
CA ILE A 291 23.14 -9.01 9.23
C ILE A 291 22.77 -7.60 9.71
N PRO A 292 21.51 -7.15 9.56
CA PRO A 292 21.14 -5.76 9.80
C PRO A 292 21.50 -5.22 11.18
N LYS A 293 21.37 -6.04 12.23
CA LYS A 293 21.70 -5.64 13.61
C LYS A 293 23.17 -5.26 13.79
N ASP A 294 24.08 -5.77 12.94
CA ASP A 294 25.52 -5.49 13.07
C ASP A 294 25.86 -4.03 12.75
N ALA A 295 24.94 -3.30 12.09
CA ALA A 295 25.03 -1.85 11.91
C ALA A 295 24.66 -1.05 13.17
N ILE A 296 24.09 -1.69 14.20
CA ILE A 296 23.54 -1.04 15.39
C ILE A 296 24.47 -1.27 16.58
N LYS A 297 24.55 -0.31 17.50
CA LYS A 297 25.34 -0.42 18.72
C LYS A 297 24.84 -1.54 19.63
N ASP A 298 25.76 -2.22 20.29
CA ASP A 298 25.46 -3.44 21.04
C ASP A 298 24.62 -3.18 22.29
N ASP A 299 24.74 -1.98 22.91
CA ASP A 299 23.89 -1.55 24.03
C ASP A 299 22.42 -1.44 23.62
N TYR A 300 22.12 -0.86 22.44
CA TYR A 300 20.76 -0.78 21.91
C TYR A 300 20.17 -2.16 21.59
N ILE A 301 20.98 -3.05 20.99
CA ILE A 301 20.58 -4.44 20.72
C ILE A 301 20.34 -5.22 22.02
N SER A 302 21.18 -5.01 23.03
CA SER A 302 21.00 -5.61 24.35
C SER A 302 19.70 -5.17 25.01
N GLU A 303 19.38 -3.86 24.99
CA GLU A 303 18.11 -3.34 25.49
C GLU A 303 16.92 -3.94 24.75
N TYR A 304 16.96 -3.99 23.42
CA TYR A 304 15.90 -4.62 22.62
C TYR A 304 15.67 -6.09 22.99
N THR A 305 16.76 -6.82 23.24
CA THR A 305 16.69 -8.28 23.47
C THR A 305 16.24 -8.63 24.89
N ASN A 306 16.72 -7.87 25.88
CA ASN A 306 16.61 -8.23 27.29
C ASN A 306 15.55 -7.42 28.07
N ASN A 307 15.13 -6.28 27.55
CA ASN A 307 14.15 -5.42 28.21
C ASN A 307 12.77 -5.53 27.54
N PRO A 308 11.79 -6.26 28.12
CA PRO A 308 10.45 -6.39 27.57
C PRO A 308 9.68 -5.06 27.54
N ASP A 309 10.13 -4.08 28.32
CA ASP A 309 9.55 -2.74 28.39
C ASP A 309 10.23 -1.74 27.48
N PHE A 310 11.18 -2.17 26.67
CA PHE A 310 11.90 -1.31 25.75
C PHE A 310 10.94 -0.59 24.79
N THR A 311 11.10 0.73 24.67
CA THR A 311 10.15 1.59 23.93
C THR A 311 9.93 1.09 22.51
N PHE A 312 10.99 0.76 21.79
CA PHE A 312 10.86 0.26 20.41
C PHE A 312 10.01 -1.03 20.32
N THR A 313 10.19 -1.98 21.24
CA THR A 313 9.38 -3.20 21.30
C THR A 313 7.90 -2.91 21.54
N LYS A 314 7.58 -1.96 22.43
CA LYS A 314 6.19 -1.51 22.67
C LYS A 314 5.57 -0.91 21.40
N ARG A 315 6.31 -0.07 20.68
CA ARG A 315 5.83 0.55 19.45
C ARG A 315 5.67 -0.46 18.30
N LEU A 316 6.53 -1.47 18.22
CA LEU A 316 6.32 -2.58 17.29
C LEU A 316 4.98 -3.31 17.56
N LYS A 317 4.64 -3.55 18.85
CA LYS A 317 3.36 -4.19 19.22
C LYS A 317 2.14 -3.40 18.74
N GLU A 318 2.18 -2.07 18.80
CA GLU A 318 1.09 -1.20 18.32
C GLU A 318 0.84 -1.34 16.81
N ASN A 319 1.86 -1.75 16.06
CA ASN A 319 1.81 -1.94 14.62
C ASN A 319 1.55 -3.41 14.19
N ASN A 320 1.30 -4.29 15.15
CA ASN A 320 0.86 -5.66 14.86
C ASN A 320 -0.55 -5.68 14.27
N LEU A 321 -0.73 -6.49 13.23
CA LEU A 321 -2.00 -6.62 12.51
C LEU A 321 -2.55 -8.06 12.52
N PHE A 322 -1.96 -8.96 13.30
CA PHE A 322 -2.34 -10.38 13.29
C PHE A 322 -3.49 -10.73 14.26
N ASP A 323 -3.68 -9.96 15.33
CA ASP A 323 -4.61 -10.28 16.42
C ASP A 323 -5.82 -9.34 16.42
N TRP A 324 -6.82 -9.64 15.59
CA TRP A 324 -8.12 -8.99 15.56
C TRP A 324 -9.11 -9.83 14.73
N LYS A 325 -10.41 -9.44 14.72
CA LYS A 325 -11.44 -10.15 13.98
C LYS A 325 -12.05 -9.24 12.90
N PRO A 326 -11.61 -9.33 11.64
CA PRO A 326 -12.22 -8.57 10.55
C PRO A 326 -13.68 -9.01 10.30
N LYS A 327 -14.55 -8.05 9.98
CA LYS A 327 -15.93 -8.32 9.57
C LYS A 327 -15.97 -8.83 8.12
N ALA A 328 -15.23 -8.18 7.22
CA ALA A 328 -15.18 -8.56 5.82
C ALA A 328 -14.31 -9.81 5.57
N PRO A 329 -14.55 -10.56 4.49
CA PRO A 329 -13.72 -11.68 4.05
C PRO A 329 -12.26 -11.29 3.80
N VAL A 330 -11.34 -12.17 4.20
CA VAL A 330 -9.88 -11.96 4.06
C VAL A 330 -9.24 -13.12 3.31
N GLN A 331 -8.32 -12.84 2.38
CA GLN A 331 -7.39 -13.82 1.83
C GLN A 331 -5.95 -13.39 2.10
N LEU A 332 -5.19 -14.21 2.82
CA LEU A 332 -3.76 -14.03 3.05
C LEU A 332 -2.98 -14.83 2.00
N CYS A 333 -2.27 -14.14 1.10
CA CYS A 333 -1.43 -14.77 0.08
C CYS A 333 0.05 -14.66 0.47
N TYR A 334 0.79 -15.76 0.30
CA TYR A 334 2.23 -15.82 0.57
C TYR A 334 2.91 -16.91 -0.24
N CYS A 335 4.24 -16.87 -0.30
CA CYS A 335 5.09 -17.98 -0.73
C CYS A 335 6.03 -18.40 0.39
N GLN A 336 6.18 -19.70 0.61
CA GLN A 336 7.02 -20.21 1.70
C GLN A 336 8.51 -20.00 1.44
N GLY A 337 8.92 -19.84 0.16
CA GLY A 337 10.27 -19.50 -0.24
C GLY A 337 10.65 -18.02 -0.08
N ASP A 338 9.74 -17.18 0.41
CA ASP A 338 9.98 -15.77 0.68
C ASP A 338 11.04 -15.60 1.78
N ARG A 339 12.09 -14.81 1.49
CA ARG A 339 13.20 -14.51 2.40
C ARG A 339 13.22 -13.03 2.83
N GLU A 340 12.32 -12.21 2.28
CA GLU A 340 12.21 -10.79 2.64
C GLU A 340 11.12 -10.56 3.69
N VAL A 341 9.98 -11.24 3.54
CA VAL A 341 8.90 -11.24 4.54
C VAL A 341 8.62 -12.68 4.95
N SER A 342 8.77 -12.97 6.25
CA SER A 342 8.50 -14.30 6.77
C SER A 342 7.07 -14.73 6.45
N TYR A 343 6.91 -15.87 5.80
CA TYR A 343 5.60 -16.46 5.53
C TYR A 343 4.81 -16.77 6.82
N LEU A 344 5.51 -16.91 7.95
CA LEU A 344 4.91 -17.12 9.26
C LEU A 344 4.04 -15.96 9.72
N ASN A 345 4.30 -14.73 9.20
CA ASN A 345 3.37 -13.60 9.38
C ASN A 345 1.95 -13.95 8.95
N SER A 346 1.80 -14.54 7.75
CA SER A 346 0.49 -14.93 7.23
C SER A 346 -0.10 -16.12 7.97
N VAL A 347 0.73 -17.09 8.37
CA VAL A 347 0.30 -18.27 9.12
C VAL A 347 -0.24 -17.86 10.48
N LYS A 348 0.53 -17.11 11.25
CA LYS A 348 0.13 -16.62 12.58
C LYS A 348 -1.13 -15.76 12.52
N THR A 349 -1.21 -14.86 11.53
CA THR A 349 -2.41 -14.05 11.33
C THR A 349 -3.65 -14.91 11.09
N TYR A 350 -3.54 -15.93 10.27
CA TYR A 350 -4.64 -16.87 10.03
C TYR A 350 -5.05 -17.60 11.32
N GLU A 351 -4.10 -18.11 12.06
CA GLU A 351 -4.32 -18.86 13.31
C GLU A 351 -5.01 -18.00 14.36
N GLU A 352 -4.46 -16.81 14.66
CA GLU A 352 -5.04 -15.91 15.67
C GLU A 352 -6.44 -15.38 15.26
N MET A 353 -6.63 -15.01 14.01
CA MET A 353 -7.94 -14.58 13.54
C MET A 353 -8.98 -15.71 13.56
N THR A 354 -8.58 -16.94 13.22
CA THR A 354 -9.46 -18.10 13.33
C THR A 354 -9.82 -18.38 14.79
N LYS A 355 -8.85 -18.29 15.69
CA LYS A 355 -9.06 -18.40 17.14
C LYS A 355 -10.02 -17.32 17.67
N ASN A 356 -9.95 -16.11 17.13
CA ASN A 356 -10.89 -15.01 17.40
C ASN A 356 -12.26 -15.21 16.77
N GLY A 357 -12.52 -16.35 16.12
CA GLY A 357 -13.80 -16.73 15.54
C GLY A 357 -14.04 -16.17 14.14
N LYS A 358 -12.98 -15.84 13.36
CA LYS A 358 -13.09 -15.49 11.95
C LYS A 358 -13.20 -16.76 11.10
N THR A 359 -14.29 -16.89 10.35
CA THR A 359 -14.59 -18.10 9.54
C THR A 359 -14.34 -17.91 8.05
N ASP A 360 -14.53 -16.71 7.51
CA ASP A 360 -14.32 -16.37 6.11
C ASP A 360 -12.93 -15.76 5.86
N ILE A 361 -11.92 -16.42 6.41
CA ILE A 361 -10.49 -16.15 6.17
C ILE A 361 -9.87 -17.30 5.40
N LYS A 362 -9.03 -16.98 4.44
CA LYS A 362 -8.33 -17.97 3.61
C LYS A 362 -6.81 -17.76 3.68
N LEU A 363 -6.11 -18.80 4.07
CA LEU A 363 -4.65 -18.88 4.00
C LEU A 363 -4.25 -19.53 2.67
N ASN A 364 -3.42 -18.85 1.87
CA ASN A 364 -3.12 -19.28 0.51
C ASN A 364 -1.60 -19.30 0.24
N ASN A 365 -0.98 -20.46 0.48
CA ASN A 365 0.42 -20.70 0.08
C ASN A 365 0.48 -20.89 -1.44
N LEU A 366 1.05 -19.95 -2.14
CA LEU A 366 1.11 -19.94 -3.60
C LEU A 366 2.27 -20.79 -4.14
N SER A 367 3.38 -20.87 -3.40
CA SER A 367 4.51 -21.74 -3.76
C SER A 367 5.42 -21.98 -2.55
N PRO A 368 5.96 -23.20 -2.40
CA PRO A 368 6.99 -23.47 -1.39
C PRO A 368 8.38 -22.93 -1.77
N ARG A 369 8.59 -22.50 -3.03
CA ARG A 369 9.93 -22.24 -3.58
C ARG A 369 10.16 -20.80 -4.06
N LEU A 370 9.10 -20.07 -4.45
CA LEU A 370 9.24 -18.75 -5.03
C LEU A 370 9.66 -17.73 -3.97
N ASP A 371 10.59 -16.85 -4.36
CA ASP A 371 11.01 -15.71 -3.56
C ASP A 371 9.96 -14.60 -3.52
N HIS A 372 10.26 -13.56 -2.75
CA HIS A 372 9.37 -12.42 -2.55
C HIS A 372 8.90 -11.80 -3.86
N ASN A 373 9.82 -11.45 -4.75
CA ASN A 373 9.49 -10.72 -5.99
C ASN A 373 8.69 -11.57 -6.98
N THR A 374 9.08 -12.84 -7.15
CA THR A 374 8.39 -13.77 -8.07
C THR A 374 7.03 -14.19 -7.54
N CYS A 375 6.86 -14.26 -6.21
CA CYS A 375 5.59 -14.55 -5.55
C CYS A 375 4.51 -13.52 -5.89
N ALA A 376 4.88 -12.24 -6.02
CA ALA A 376 3.94 -11.14 -6.25
C ALA A 376 2.99 -11.39 -7.44
N LEU A 377 3.51 -11.91 -8.54
CA LEU A 377 2.69 -12.22 -9.74
C LEU A 377 1.54 -13.18 -9.42
N PHE A 378 1.84 -14.27 -8.69
CA PHE A 378 0.84 -15.28 -8.34
C PHE A 378 -0.11 -14.79 -7.26
N ALA A 379 0.37 -13.95 -6.35
CA ALA A 379 -0.44 -13.32 -5.31
C ALA A 379 -1.50 -12.38 -5.92
N VAL A 380 -1.11 -11.55 -6.89
CA VAL A 380 -2.04 -10.69 -7.64
C VAL A 380 -3.08 -11.51 -8.39
N MET A 381 -2.67 -12.59 -9.09
CA MET A 381 -3.61 -13.48 -9.77
C MET A 381 -4.60 -14.14 -8.81
N ALA A 382 -4.14 -14.59 -7.64
CA ALA A 382 -5.00 -15.17 -6.61
C ALA A 382 -5.98 -14.14 -6.05
N THR A 383 -5.52 -12.89 -5.87
CA THR A 383 -6.33 -11.76 -5.40
C THR A 383 -7.43 -11.42 -6.39
N VAL A 384 -7.14 -11.32 -7.70
CA VAL A 384 -8.15 -11.09 -8.74
C VAL A 384 -9.23 -12.16 -8.68
N ASN A 385 -8.85 -13.45 -8.60
CA ASN A 385 -9.80 -14.53 -8.49
C ASN A 385 -10.62 -14.49 -7.19
N PHE A 386 -10.04 -14.03 -6.09
CA PHE A 386 -10.75 -13.87 -4.82
C PHE A 386 -11.76 -12.72 -4.89
N PHE A 387 -11.36 -11.57 -5.41
CA PHE A 387 -12.24 -10.40 -5.55
C PHE A 387 -13.39 -10.64 -6.54
N ASP A 388 -13.15 -11.36 -7.63
CA ASP A 388 -14.19 -11.70 -8.62
C ASP A 388 -15.38 -12.45 -8.00
N ARG A 389 -15.17 -13.19 -6.90
CA ARG A 389 -16.25 -13.89 -6.17
C ARG A 389 -17.22 -12.89 -5.51
N TYR A 390 -16.71 -11.76 -5.01
CA TYR A 390 -17.50 -10.76 -4.29
C TYR A 390 -17.98 -9.64 -5.21
N LYS A 391 -17.21 -9.30 -6.25
CA LYS A 391 -17.53 -8.25 -7.21
C LYS A 391 -18.87 -8.46 -7.92
N TYR A 392 -19.17 -9.70 -8.32
CA TYR A 392 -20.34 -10.00 -9.13
C TYR A 392 -21.51 -10.59 -8.35
N HIS A 393 -21.33 -10.98 -7.09
CA HIS A 393 -22.31 -11.76 -6.33
C HIS A 393 -22.80 -11.08 -5.03
N GLY A 394 -22.33 -9.88 -4.73
CA GLY A 394 -22.76 -9.12 -3.54
C GLY A 394 -22.41 -9.82 -2.22
N LYS A 395 -23.22 -9.56 -1.17
CA LYS A 395 -22.97 -10.06 0.21
C LYS A 395 -23.10 -11.58 0.39
N ASN A 396 -23.74 -12.28 -0.55
CA ASN A 396 -23.88 -13.74 -0.55
C ASN A 396 -23.36 -14.32 -1.86
N PRO A 397 -22.04 -14.41 -2.04
CA PRO A 397 -21.49 -15.02 -3.22
C PRO A 397 -21.79 -16.51 -3.23
N LYS A 398 -22.65 -16.99 -4.13
CA LYS A 398 -22.55 -18.38 -4.57
C LYS A 398 -21.17 -18.51 -5.21
N LEU A 399 -20.23 -19.10 -4.45
CA LEU A 399 -18.82 -19.23 -4.82
C LEU A 399 -18.72 -19.89 -6.20
N LYS A 400 -18.65 -19.09 -7.27
CA LYS A 400 -18.22 -19.59 -8.56
C LYS A 400 -16.72 -19.79 -8.46
N ASP A 401 -16.33 -21.04 -8.32
CA ASP A 401 -14.93 -21.42 -8.42
C ASP A 401 -14.31 -20.89 -9.70
N VAL A 402 -13.01 -20.58 -9.61
CA VAL A 402 -12.19 -20.30 -10.80
C VAL A 402 -12.43 -21.41 -11.81
N PRO A 403 -12.81 -21.10 -13.06
CA PRO A 403 -13.06 -22.13 -14.06
C PRO A 403 -11.91 -23.13 -14.12
N PRO A 404 -12.18 -24.44 -14.22
CA PRO A 404 -11.16 -25.50 -14.22
C PRO A 404 -10.01 -25.23 -15.21
N PHE A 405 -10.33 -24.68 -16.37
CA PHE A 405 -9.36 -24.29 -17.39
C PHE A 405 -8.40 -23.19 -16.90
N LYS A 406 -8.88 -22.17 -16.20
CA LYS A 406 -8.03 -21.13 -15.59
C LYS A 406 -7.11 -21.73 -14.52
N LYS A 407 -7.63 -22.65 -13.68
CA LYS A 407 -6.82 -23.35 -12.66
C LYS A 407 -5.70 -24.16 -13.31
N MET A 408 -6.02 -24.86 -14.40
CA MET A 408 -5.04 -25.66 -15.15
C MET A 408 -3.95 -24.80 -15.78
N LEU A 409 -4.31 -23.72 -16.47
CA LEU A 409 -3.34 -22.80 -17.09
C LEU A 409 -2.44 -22.12 -16.04
N LEU A 410 -2.99 -21.70 -14.92
CA LEU A 410 -2.22 -21.18 -13.78
C LEU A 410 -1.24 -22.21 -13.24
N GLY A 411 -1.68 -23.47 -13.11
CA GLY A 411 -0.82 -24.58 -12.68
C GLY A 411 0.34 -24.82 -13.64
N ILE A 412 0.09 -24.79 -14.95
CA ILE A 412 1.15 -24.94 -15.98
C ILE A 412 2.13 -23.76 -15.94
N LEU A 413 1.62 -22.52 -15.90
CA LEU A 413 2.43 -21.32 -15.83
C LEU A 413 3.31 -21.31 -14.57
N LYS A 414 2.72 -21.66 -13.43
CA LYS A 414 3.42 -21.77 -12.15
C LYS A 414 4.56 -22.80 -12.23
N LYS A 415 4.28 -24.02 -12.67
CA LYS A 415 5.30 -25.07 -12.81
C LYS A 415 6.45 -24.65 -13.74
N ARG A 416 6.12 -23.95 -14.84
CA ARG A 416 7.14 -23.44 -15.78
C ARG A 416 8.04 -22.39 -15.12
N ILE A 417 7.45 -21.43 -14.42
CA ILE A 417 8.20 -20.37 -13.72
C ILE A 417 9.02 -20.96 -12.58
N GLU A 418 8.46 -21.87 -11.76
CA GLU A 418 9.19 -22.55 -10.70
C GLU A 418 10.39 -23.35 -11.23
N LYS A 419 10.23 -24.02 -12.39
CA LYS A 419 11.33 -24.76 -13.03
C LYS A 419 12.44 -23.81 -13.53
N GLN A 420 12.07 -22.69 -14.16
CA GLN A 420 13.05 -21.69 -14.61
C GLN A 420 13.77 -21.04 -13.42
N TYR A 421 13.04 -20.74 -12.35
CA TYR A 421 13.58 -20.15 -11.14
C TYR A 421 14.58 -21.09 -10.43
N VAL A 422 14.27 -22.38 -10.30
CA VAL A 422 15.17 -23.37 -9.72
C VAL A 422 16.42 -23.56 -10.59
N SER A 423 16.27 -23.61 -11.91
CA SER A 423 17.44 -23.75 -12.82
C SER A 423 18.35 -22.53 -12.82
N SER A 424 17.80 -21.32 -12.66
CA SER A 424 18.60 -20.09 -12.59
C SER A 424 19.32 -19.89 -11.25
N LYS A 425 18.86 -20.51 -10.17
CA LYS A 425 19.52 -20.49 -8.84
C LYS A 425 20.53 -21.60 -8.63
N SER A 426 20.46 -22.71 -9.39
CA SER A 426 21.49 -23.75 -9.34
C SER A 426 22.87 -23.24 -9.80
N ASP A 427 22.89 -22.16 -10.60
CA ASP A 427 24.11 -21.53 -11.09
C ASP A 427 24.64 -20.39 -10.19
N LYS A 428 23.91 -20.03 -9.13
CA LYS A 428 24.34 -19.02 -8.15
C LYS A 428 24.03 -19.55 -6.75
N ALA A 429 24.99 -20.29 -6.21
CA ALA A 429 24.96 -20.73 -4.82
C ALA A 429 24.98 -19.53 -3.89
N TYR A 430 23.82 -19.16 -3.38
CA TYR A 430 23.65 -18.38 -2.17
C TYR A 430 23.03 -19.32 -1.12
N PHE A 431 23.89 -20.09 -0.49
CA PHE A 431 23.64 -20.77 0.77
C PHE A 431 24.41 -20.07 1.87
#